data_fbcac29c9c6b2f7fbef1a1721f04845f
#
_entry.id   fbcac29c9c6b2f7fbef1a1721f04845f
#
_cell.length_a   1.000
_cell.length_b   1.000
_cell.length_c   1.000
_cell.angle_alpha   90.00
_cell.angle_beta   90.00
_cell.angle_gamma   90.00
#
_symmetry.space_group_name_H-M   'P 1'
#
loop_
_entity.id
_entity.type
_entity.pdbx_description
1 polymer ?
#
loop_
_entity_poly.entity_id
_entity_poly.type
_entity_poly.pdbx_seq_one_letter_code
_entity_poly.pdbx_strand_id
1 'polypeptide(L)'
;SQDNCFIEGDYRPFLRARGVEDAPGDIVDRMGNVLGCHEGLANYTVGQRKGIGVAGPEPYYVVEKRVETRELVVGFADETLIGSVVVGGMNWQAYPALGESYDAMVKLRYRSRPCACIIEPEDDQRVSLALRSPQPTTAPGQYAVLYDGDTVLGGGMIEEVVHA
;
A
#
# COMPACT_ATOMS: atom_id res chain seq x y z
N SER A 1 -5.66 -8.34 -8.42
CA SER A 1 -4.60 -9.31 -8.13
C SER A 1 -3.35 -8.85 -8.86
N GLN A 2 -2.29 -8.68 -8.15
CA GLN A 2 -0.99 -8.45 -8.75
C GLN A 2 -0.37 -9.82 -8.92
N ASP A 3 -0.39 -10.32 -10.14
CA ASP A 3 0.19 -11.60 -10.46
C ASP A 3 1.72 -11.45 -10.39
N ASN A 4 2.35 -12.23 -9.52
CA ASN A 4 3.79 -12.39 -9.51
C ASN A 4 4.19 -13.12 -10.79
N CYS A 5 4.75 -12.38 -11.76
CA CYS A 5 5.12 -12.87 -13.09
C CYS A 5 6.18 -13.99 -13.08
N PHE A 6 6.70 -14.39 -11.91
CA PHE A 6 7.77 -15.37 -11.74
C PHE A 6 7.31 -16.73 -11.19
N ILE A 7 6.02 -16.89 -10.88
CA ILE A 7 5.46 -18.12 -10.34
C ILE A 7 4.30 -18.56 -11.25
N GLU A 8 4.48 -19.65 -11.97
CA GLU A 8 3.41 -20.30 -12.71
C GLU A 8 2.52 -21.08 -11.74
N GLY A 9 1.26 -20.63 -11.59
CA GLY A 9 0.26 -21.31 -10.78
C GLY A 9 0.07 -20.75 -9.38
N ASP A 10 -0.24 -21.61 -8.40
CA ASP A 10 -0.53 -21.22 -7.01
C ASP A 10 0.76 -20.91 -6.24
N TYR A 11 0.91 -19.69 -5.75
CA TYR A 11 2.08 -19.25 -4.97
C TYR A 11 2.10 -19.73 -3.51
N ARG A 12 0.99 -20.27 -3.00
CA ARG A 12 0.85 -20.76 -1.62
C ARG A 12 1.84 -21.86 -1.24
N PRO A 13 2.14 -22.86 -2.09
CA PRO A 13 3.19 -23.84 -1.82
C PRO A 13 4.59 -23.22 -1.66
N PHE A 14 4.87 -22.18 -2.44
CA PHE A 14 6.14 -21.46 -2.38
C PHE A 14 6.30 -20.67 -1.06
N LEU A 15 5.23 -20.04 -0.55
CA LEU A 15 5.24 -19.36 0.73
C LEU A 15 5.43 -20.34 1.90
N ARG A 16 4.73 -21.48 1.86
CA ARG A 16 4.90 -22.55 2.87
C ARG A 16 6.32 -23.11 2.91
N ALA A 17 6.95 -23.31 1.75
CA ALA A 17 8.33 -23.79 1.65
C ALA A 17 9.35 -22.82 2.24
N ARG A 18 9.00 -21.54 2.39
CA ARG A 18 9.82 -20.48 3.03
C ARG A 18 9.46 -20.22 4.48
N GLY A 19 8.63 -21.07 5.11
CA GLY A 19 8.25 -20.94 6.51
C GLY A 19 7.25 -19.81 6.80
N VAL A 20 6.60 -19.25 5.78
CA VAL A 20 5.48 -18.33 5.95
C VAL A 20 4.25 -19.19 6.27
N GLU A 21 3.99 -19.44 7.54
CA GLU A 21 2.77 -20.06 7.99
C GLU A 21 1.59 -19.10 7.78
N ASP A 22 0.79 -19.40 6.77
CA ASP A 22 -0.46 -18.70 6.49
C ASP A 22 -1.54 -19.30 7.41
N ALA A 23 -1.61 -18.79 8.63
CA ALA A 23 -2.51 -19.27 9.66
C ALA A 23 -3.85 -18.49 9.63
N PRO A 24 -4.96 -19.15 10.01
CA PRO A 24 -6.24 -18.50 10.18
C PRO A 24 -6.18 -17.35 11.21
N GLY A 25 -7.04 -16.36 11.05
CA GLY A 25 -7.18 -15.24 11.95
C GLY A 25 -8.49 -14.51 11.77
N ASP A 26 -8.65 -13.43 12.48
CA ASP A 26 -9.89 -12.66 12.50
C ASP A 26 -9.93 -11.61 11.39
N ILE A 27 -11.14 -11.40 10.84
CA ILE A 27 -11.44 -10.24 10.01
C ILE A 27 -12.10 -9.23 10.94
N VAL A 28 -11.46 -8.05 11.09
CA VAL A 28 -11.91 -7.01 12.01
C VAL A 28 -12.17 -5.69 11.28
N ASP A 29 -13.07 -4.88 11.81
CA ASP A 29 -13.19 -3.49 11.38
C ASP A 29 -12.08 -2.61 12.00
N ARG A 30 -12.05 -1.33 11.65
CA ARG A 30 -11.04 -0.38 12.17
C ARG A 30 -11.18 -0.13 13.70
N MET A 31 -12.34 -0.43 14.29
CA MET A 31 -12.59 -0.33 15.73
C MET A 31 -12.19 -1.61 16.49
N GLY A 32 -11.79 -2.68 15.77
CA GLY A 32 -11.42 -3.97 16.34
C GLY A 32 -12.60 -4.92 16.56
N ASN A 33 -13.78 -4.61 16.04
CA ASN A 33 -14.91 -5.53 16.11
C ASN A 33 -14.69 -6.69 15.14
N VAL A 34 -14.85 -7.93 15.60
CA VAL A 34 -14.72 -9.12 14.77
C VAL A 34 -15.95 -9.27 13.88
N LEU A 35 -15.72 -9.32 12.57
CA LEU A 35 -16.73 -9.47 11.54
C LEU A 35 -16.77 -10.88 10.94
N GLY A 36 -15.71 -11.64 11.08
CA GLY A 36 -15.56 -12.98 10.54
C GLY A 36 -14.16 -13.54 10.76
N CYS A 37 -13.82 -14.60 10.03
CA CYS A 37 -12.50 -15.19 10.06
C CYS A 37 -11.98 -15.44 8.65
N HIS A 38 -10.67 -15.53 8.51
CA HIS A 38 -9.99 -15.84 7.25
C HIS A 38 -9.06 -17.05 7.42
N GLU A 39 -8.76 -17.74 6.33
CA GLU A 39 -7.89 -18.91 6.32
C GLU A 39 -6.39 -18.57 6.23
N GLY A 40 -6.06 -17.31 6.06
CA GLY A 40 -4.67 -16.84 5.97
C GLY A 40 -4.54 -15.48 5.29
N LEU A 41 -3.65 -14.61 5.80
CA LEU A 41 -3.43 -13.25 5.31
C LEU A 41 -2.83 -13.20 3.90
N ALA A 42 -2.15 -14.26 3.45
CA ALA A 42 -1.57 -14.34 2.12
C ALA A 42 -2.62 -14.35 1.00
N ASN A 43 -3.86 -14.74 1.32
CA ASN A 43 -4.96 -14.78 0.36
C ASN A 43 -5.52 -13.38 0.03
N TYR A 44 -5.08 -12.35 0.74
CA TYR A 44 -5.63 -10.99 0.63
C TYR A 44 -4.59 -9.97 0.20
N THR A 45 -5.08 -8.94 -0.49
CA THR A 45 -4.27 -7.80 -0.94
C THR A 45 -4.90 -6.51 -0.42
N VAL A 46 -4.10 -5.58 0.10
CA VAL A 46 -4.57 -4.26 0.53
C VAL A 46 -5.27 -3.55 -0.63
N GLY A 47 -6.48 -3.02 -0.38
CA GLY A 47 -7.38 -2.46 -1.38
C GLY A 47 -8.27 -3.50 -2.10
N GLN A 48 -8.19 -4.78 -1.76
CA GLN A 48 -9.08 -5.81 -2.29
C GLN A 48 -10.52 -5.58 -1.81
N ARG A 49 -11.48 -5.71 -2.74
CA ARG A 49 -12.93 -5.57 -2.48
C ARG A 49 -13.66 -6.91 -2.50
N LYS A 50 -13.27 -7.81 -3.41
CA LYS A 50 -14.00 -9.07 -3.64
C LYS A 50 -13.36 -10.22 -2.87
N GLY A 51 -14.19 -11.18 -2.43
CA GLY A 51 -13.70 -12.41 -1.81
C GLY A 51 -13.22 -12.25 -0.36
N ILE A 52 -13.64 -11.19 0.35
CA ILE A 52 -13.32 -10.98 1.76
C ILE A 52 -14.13 -11.92 2.65
N GLY A 53 -15.37 -12.28 2.25
CA GLY A 53 -16.18 -13.27 2.97
C GLY A 53 -17.03 -12.69 4.11
N VAL A 54 -17.05 -11.37 4.29
CA VAL A 54 -17.92 -10.69 5.27
C VAL A 54 -18.97 -9.84 4.57
N ALA A 55 -20.17 -9.78 5.16
CA ALA A 55 -21.29 -8.97 4.68
C ALA A 55 -21.42 -7.70 5.52
N GLY A 56 -21.81 -6.60 4.89
CA GLY A 56 -22.06 -5.33 5.54
C GLY A 56 -23.08 -4.49 4.76
N PRO A 57 -23.45 -3.31 5.28
CA PRO A 57 -24.35 -2.39 4.59
C PRO A 57 -23.77 -1.88 3.27
N GLU A 58 -22.45 -1.80 3.19
CA GLU A 58 -21.66 -1.43 2.01
C GLU A 58 -20.52 -2.44 1.79
N PRO A 59 -19.91 -2.46 0.59
CA PRO A 59 -18.78 -3.34 0.33
C PRO A 59 -17.57 -3.00 1.21
N TYR A 60 -17.02 -4.02 1.86
CA TYR A 60 -15.76 -3.89 2.57
C TYR A 60 -14.56 -3.95 1.61
N TYR A 61 -13.48 -3.31 2.05
CA TYR A 61 -12.18 -3.30 1.41
C TYR A 61 -11.11 -3.70 2.43
N VAL A 62 -10.10 -4.39 2.00
CA VAL A 62 -8.93 -4.67 2.85
C VAL A 62 -8.16 -3.36 3.05
N VAL A 63 -8.05 -2.92 4.30
CA VAL A 63 -7.33 -1.70 4.70
C VAL A 63 -5.90 -2.04 5.09
N GLU A 64 -5.72 -3.08 5.91
CA GLU A 64 -4.44 -3.44 6.50
C GLU A 64 -4.37 -4.96 6.74
N LYS A 65 -3.15 -5.51 6.79
CA LYS A 65 -2.88 -6.87 7.24
C LYS A 65 -1.95 -6.80 8.45
N ARG A 66 -2.45 -7.12 9.64
CA ARG A 66 -1.66 -7.16 10.88
C ARG A 66 -1.11 -8.56 11.08
N VAL A 67 0.15 -8.75 10.74
CA VAL A 67 0.80 -10.07 10.75
C VAL A 67 0.97 -10.59 12.19
N GLU A 68 1.32 -9.72 13.14
CA GLU A 68 1.58 -10.08 14.54
C GLU A 68 0.32 -10.63 15.22
N THR A 69 -0.83 -10.00 14.98
CA THR A 69 -2.13 -10.41 15.56
C THR A 69 -2.92 -11.34 14.66
N ARG A 70 -2.45 -11.55 13.41
CA ARG A 70 -3.14 -12.31 12.35
C ARG A 70 -4.51 -11.73 12.00
N GLU A 71 -4.65 -10.41 12.09
CA GLU A 71 -5.90 -9.73 11.77
C GLU A 71 -5.89 -9.20 10.34
N LEU A 72 -7.02 -9.39 9.65
CA LEU A 72 -7.34 -8.72 8.40
C LEU A 72 -8.25 -7.54 8.72
N VAL A 73 -7.70 -6.34 8.69
CA VAL A 73 -8.48 -5.11 8.93
C VAL A 73 -9.22 -4.73 7.66
N VAL A 74 -10.53 -4.58 7.77
CA VAL A 74 -11.38 -4.16 6.66
C VAL A 74 -12.12 -2.86 7.01
N GLY A 75 -12.49 -2.10 5.99
CA GLY A 75 -13.23 -0.84 6.15
C GLY A 75 -14.01 -0.50 4.88
N PHE A 76 -14.77 0.58 4.93
CA PHE A 76 -15.51 1.10 3.78
C PHE A 76 -14.58 1.87 2.82
N ALA A 77 -15.07 2.26 1.66
CA ALA A 77 -14.27 2.86 0.60
C ALA A 77 -13.54 4.14 1.02
N ASP A 78 -14.17 5.00 1.80
CA ASP A 78 -13.64 6.24 2.35
C ASP A 78 -12.53 5.98 3.39
N GLU A 79 -12.65 4.92 4.16
CA GLU A 79 -11.67 4.49 5.15
C GLU A 79 -10.39 3.88 4.55
N THR A 80 -10.39 3.63 3.23
CA THR A 80 -9.21 3.18 2.49
C THR A 80 -8.38 4.31 1.90
N LEU A 81 -8.79 5.55 2.10
CA LEU A 81 -8.06 6.70 1.57
C LEU A 81 -6.80 6.99 2.38
N ILE A 82 -5.75 7.35 1.67
CA ILE A 82 -4.46 7.71 2.25
C ILE A 82 -4.15 9.18 2.03
N GLY A 83 -3.52 9.81 3.02
CA GLY A 83 -3.09 11.21 2.98
C GLY A 83 -1.60 11.37 2.71
N SER A 84 -0.78 10.42 3.14
CA SER A 84 0.66 10.44 2.87
C SER A 84 1.26 9.04 2.79
N VAL A 85 2.48 8.96 2.25
CA VAL A 85 3.30 7.75 2.22
C VAL A 85 4.75 8.09 2.51
N VAL A 86 5.47 7.18 3.17
CA VAL A 86 6.93 7.25 3.30
C VAL A 86 7.54 6.33 2.27
N VAL A 87 8.53 6.85 1.55
CA VAL A 87 9.22 6.14 0.46
C VAL A 87 10.70 6.08 0.78
N GLY A 88 11.24 4.87 0.83
CA GLY A 88 12.65 4.61 1.07
C GLY A 88 13.38 4.04 -0.13
N GLY A 89 14.71 3.98 -0.02
CA GLY A 89 15.56 3.51 -1.11
C GLY A 89 15.44 4.36 -2.37
N MET A 90 15.38 5.68 -2.19
CA MET A 90 15.19 6.63 -3.28
C MET A 90 16.34 6.58 -4.28
N ASN A 91 15.97 6.36 -5.55
CA ASN A 91 16.87 6.50 -6.70
C ASN A 91 16.52 7.77 -7.47
N TRP A 92 17.27 8.82 -7.23
CA TRP A 92 17.08 10.13 -7.85
C TRP A 92 17.68 10.17 -9.26
N GLN A 93 16.91 10.69 -10.23
CA GLN A 93 17.32 10.90 -11.61
C GLN A 93 17.52 12.39 -11.92
N ALA A 94 16.64 13.23 -11.41
CA ALA A 94 16.59 14.66 -11.72
C ALA A 94 16.00 15.49 -10.55
N TYR A 95 16.38 15.20 -9.30
CA TYR A 95 15.90 16.00 -8.16
C TYR A 95 16.75 17.26 -7.98
N PRO A 96 16.14 18.47 -7.89
CA PRO A 96 16.89 19.73 -7.98
C PRO A 96 17.73 20.08 -6.76
N ALA A 97 17.34 19.65 -5.54
CA ALA A 97 18.12 19.85 -4.32
C ALA A 97 17.57 19.02 -3.16
N LEU A 98 18.45 18.32 -2.44
CA LEU A 98 18.11 17.70 -1.16
C LEU A 98 17.99 18.79 -0.09
N GLY A 99 16.90 18.79 0.68
CA GLY A 99 16.71 19.63 1.85
C GLY A 99 15.55 20.63 1.79
N GLU A 100 14.91 20.80 0.66
CA GLU A 100 13.72 21.65 0.51
C GLU A 100 12.50 20.82 0.09
N SER A 101 11.31 21.26 0.56
CA SER A 101 10.05 20.68 0.09
C SER A 101 9.83 21.03 -1.38
N TYR A 102 9.33 20.07 -2.16
CA TYR A 102 9.14 20.24 -3.60
C TYR A 102 7.77 19.73 -4.05
N ASP A 103 7.07 20.55 -4.82
CA ASP A 103 5.81 20.16 -5.45
C ASP A 103 6.06 19.22 -6.63
N ALA A 104 5.43 18.06 -6.63
CA ALA A 104 5.59 17.04 -7.66
C ALA A 104 4.31 16.27 -7.92
N MET A 105 4.36 15.39 -8.91
CA MET A 105 3.37 14.37 -9.15
C MET A 105 3.93 13.02 -8.73
N VAL A 106 3.11 12.19 -8.08
CA VAL A 106 3.49 10.82 -7.71
C VAL A 106 2.56 9.80 -8.31
N LYS A 107 3.12 8.69 -8.77
CA LYS A 107 2.41 7.49 -9.19
C LYS A 107 2.67 6.39 -8.16
N LEU A 108 1.64 6.04 -7.40
CA LEU A 108 1.72 5.08 -6.28
C LEU A 108 1.49 3.61 -6.69
N ARG A 109 1.06 3.37 -7.94
CA ARG A 109 0.83 2.05 -8.51
C ARG A 109 1.00 2.11 -10.03
N TYR A 110 1.40 1.01 -10.64
CA TYR A 110 1.64 0.93 -12.08
C TYR A 110 0.46 1.43 -12.92
N ARG A 111 -0.78 1.07 -12.55
CA ARG A 111 -1.99 1.45 -13.31
C ARG A 111 -2.73 2.67 -12.74
N SER A 112 -2.24 3.33 -11.69
CA SER A 112 -2.86 4.55 -11.16
C SER A 112 -2.53 5.76 -12.03
N ARG A 113 -3.39 6.77 -11.98
CA ARG A 113 -3.05 8.10 -12.48
C ARG A 113 -2.08 8.76 -11.49
N PRO A 114 -1.12 9.56 -11.98
CA PRO A 114 -0.33 10.41 -11.09
C PRO A 114 -1.23 11.38 -10.31
N CYS A 115 -0.89 11.64 -9.05
CA CYS A 115 -1.55 12.63 -8.20
C CYS A 115 -0.53 13.62 -7.65
N ALA A 116 -0.98 14.85 -7.35
CA ALA A 116 -0.13 15.90 -6.83
C ALA A 116 0.28 15.59 -5.38
N CYS A 117 1.55 15.83 -5.07
CA CYS A 117 2.12 15.67 -3.74
C CYS A 117 3.16 16.74 -3.45
N ILE A 118 3.50 16.88 -2.16
CA ILE A 118 4.70 17.57 -1.70
C ILE A 118 5.71 16.49 -1.31
N ILE A 119 6.93 16.60 -1.82
CA ILE A 119 8.07 15.80 -1.38
C ILE A 119 8.68 16.52 -0.18
N GLU A 120 8.78 15.84 0.93
CA GLU A 120 9.44 16.29 2.16
C GLU A 120 10.62 15.34 2.45
N PRO A 121 11.86 15.76 2.17
CA PRO A 121 13.03 14.93 2.44
C PRO A 121 13.18 14.65 3.94
N GLU A 122 13.35 13.38 4.31
CA GLU A 122 13.71 12.97 5.67
C GLU A 122 15.24 12.77 5.77
N ASP A 123 15.82 12.13 4.76
CA ASP A 123 17.26 11.92 4.60
C ASP A 123 17.61 11.70 3.11
N ASP A 124 18.86 11.34 2.81
CA ASP A 124 19.37 11.15 1.44
C ASP A 124 18.64 10.07 0.64
N GLN A 125 17.99 9.12 1.31
CA GLN A 125 17.34 7.97 0.68
C GLN A 125 15.87 7.82 1.05
N ARG A 126 15.33 8.71 1.90
CA ARG A 126 13.99 8.59 2.43
C ARG A 126 13.25 9.91 2.33
N VAL A 127 12.01 9.84 1.85
CA VAL A 127 11.13 11.00 1.72
C VAL A 127 9.74 10.69 2.23
N SER A 128 9.09 11.68 2.82
CA SER A 128 7.65 11.69 3.05
C SER A 128 6.95 12.38 1.88
N LEU A 129 5.86 11.81 1.40
CA LEU A 129 5.06 12.35 0.32
C LEU A 129 3.68 12.73 0.87
N ALA A 130 3.44 14.01 1.10
CA ALA A 130 2.14 14.52 1.49
C ALA A 130 1.25 14.69 0.25
N LEU A 131 0.17 13.91 0.15
CA LEU A 131 -0.72 13.95 -1.01
C LEU A 131 -1.65 15.17 -0.94
N ARG A 132 -1.77 15.94 -2.03
CA ARG A 132 -2.64 17.13 -2.09
C ARG A 132 -4.14 16.79 -1.99
N SER A 133 -4.49 15.56 -2.25
CA SER A 133 -5.85 15.02 -2.07
C SER A 133 -5.77 13.54 -1.68
N PRO A 134 -6.68 13.05 -0.82
CA PRO A 134 -6.72 11.65 -0.46
C PRO A 134 -6.78 10.74 -1.69
N GLN A 135 -6.01 9.66 -1.68
CA GLN A 135 -5.92 8.69 -2.77
C GLN A 135 -6.32 7.30 -2.29
N PRO A 136 -6.82 6.43 -3.18
CA PRO A 136 -7.03 5.03 -2.84
C PRO A 136 -5.75 4.39 -2.31
N THR A 137 -5.88 3.60 -1.23
CA THR A 137 -4.75 3.00 -0.51
C THR A 137 -3.79 2.26 -1.45
N THR A 138 -2.52 2.30 -1.09
CA THR A 138 -1.46 1.45 -1.62
C THR A 138 -0.94 0.55 -0.50
N ALA A 139 0.10 -0.22 -0.74
CA ALA A 139 0.69 -1.11 0.28
C ALA A 139 2.20 -0.90 0.36
N PRO A 140 2.81 -1.10 1.54
CA PRO A 140 4.26 -1.27 1.65
C PRO A 140 4.77 -2.32 0.65
N GLY A 141 5.96 -2.10 0.10
CA GLY A 141 6.54 -2.92 -0.95
C GLY A 141 6.15 -2.53 -2.38
N GLN A 142 5.20 -1.60 -2.58
CA GLN A 142 4.92 -1.00 -3.88
C GLN A 142 5.95 0.10 -4.19
N TYR A 143 6.13 0.39 -5.48
CA TYR A 143 7.02 1.48 -5.92
C TYR A 143 6.24 2.77 -6.16
N ALA A 144 6.76 3.87 -5.60
CA ALA A 144 6.35 5.22 -5.92
C ALA A 144 7.31 5.80 -6.94
N VAL A 145 6.77 6.45 -7.99
CA VAL A 145 7.58 7.16 -9.00
C VAL A 145 7.14 8.61 -9.03
N LEU A 146 8.12 9.50 -8.92
CA LEU A 146 7.95 10.94 -8.83
C LEU A 146 8.23 11.61 -10.17
N TYR A 147 7.42 12.62 -10.50
CA TYR A 147 7.49 13.34 -11.76
C TYR A 147 7.37 14.84 -11.55
N ASP A 148 8.04 15.61 -12.40
CA ASP A 148 7.78 17.01 -12.66
C ASP A 148 7.47 17.17 -14.15
N GLY A 149 6.20 17.43 -14.48
CA GLY A 149 5.72 17.35 -15.85
C GLY A 149 6.02 15.98 -16.47
N ASP A 150 6.79 15.96 -17.54
CA ASP A 150 7.21 14.75 -18.25
C ASP A 150 8.56 14.19 -17.75
N THR A 151 9.19 14.85 -16.78
CA THR A 151 10.49 14.45 -16.24
C THR A 151 10.32 13.52 -15.06
N VAL A 152 11.00 12.37 -15.07
CA VAL A 152 11.10 11.48 -13.91
C VAL A 152 12.12 12.08 -12.93
N LEU A 153 11.66 12.46 -11.73
CA LEU A 153 12.54 12.95 -10.67
C LEU A 153 13.28 11.82 -9.97
N GLY A 154 12.61 10.70 -9.78
CA GLY A 154 13.13 9.53 -9.09
C GLY A 154 12.04 8.58 -8.66
N GLY A 155 12.39 7.60 -7.85
CA GLY A 155 11.43 6.67 -7.27
C GLY A 155 12.06 5.79 -6.20
N GLY A 156 11.20 5.18 -5.40
CA GLY A 156 11.61 4.29 -4.32
C GLY A 156 10.48 3.38 -3.87
N MET A 157 10.76 2.55 -2.90
CA MET A 157 9.80 1.61 -2.36
C MET A 157 8.98 2.27 -1.25
N ILE A 158 7.67 2.12 -1.29
CA ILE A 158 6.78 2.56 -0.22
C ILE A 158 7.05 1.70 1.02
N GLU A 159 7.44 2.32 2.12
CA GLU A 159 7.71 1.68 3.40
C GLU A 159 6.51 1.81 4.35
N GLU A 160 5.89 2.99 4.36
CA GLU A 160 4.75 3.28 5.23
C GLU A 160 3.62 3.95 4.46
N VAL A 161 2.40 3.74 4.94
CA VAL A 161 1.18 4.33 4.39
C VAL A 161 0.39 4.95 5.54
N VAL A 162 0.04 6.23 5.42
CA VAL A 162 -0.74 6.97 6.43
C VAL A 162 -2.12 7.26 5.86
N HIS A 163 -3.15 6.81 6.56
CA HIS A 163 -4.53 7.07 6.19
C HIS A 163 -4.90 8.54 6.36
N ALA A 164 -5.84 9.02 5.53
CA ALA A 164 -6.34 10.38 5.55
C ALA A 164 -7.32 10.63 6.70
#